data_1b86dbaf1ad172603221346e83d0426f
#
_entry.id   1b86dbaf1ad172603221346e83d0426f
#
_cell.length_a   1.000
_cell.length_b   1.000
_cell.length_c   1.000
_cell.angle_alpha   90.00
_cell.angle_beta   90.00
_cell.angle_gamma   90.00
#
_symmetry.space_group_name_H-M   'P 1'
#
loop_
_entity.id
_entity.type
_entity.pdbx_description
1 polymer ?
#
loop_
_entity_poly.entity_id
_entity_poly.type
_entity_poly.pdbx_seq_one_letter_code
_entity_poly.pdbx_strand_id
1 'polypeptide(L)'
;YTNLYHWAMSRINNLPPSIEPTATGHIVEQIEMIKKIIADGYAYEANGSVYFNVEKYNTDFSKVGKPYGMLSGRNIDGQLDTTRELENQDEKRNRNDFALWKSAPPEHIMRWNSPWGEGFPGWHIECSAMSSKYLGQEFDIHGGGMDLQFPHHECEIAQSTVCNHKTPARYWL
;
A
#
# COMPACT_ATOMS: atom_id res chain seq x y z
N TYR A 1 -0.56 4.57 -23.56
CA TYR A 1 -1.80 4.30 -22.82
C TYR A 1 -2.34 5.56 -22.15
N THR A 2 -1.55 6.35 -21.41
CA THR A 2 -2.00 7.56 -20.70
C THR A 2 -2.76 8.54 -21.61
N ASN A 3 -2.22 8.87 -22.78
CA ASN A 3 -2.88 9.78 -23.73
C ASN A 3 -4.22 9.22 -24.22
N LEU A 4 -4.32 7.91 -24.42
CA LEU A 4 -5.57 7.26 -24.82
C LEU A 4 -6.61 7.31 -23.69
N TYR A 5 -6.17 7.13 -22.45
CA TYR A 5 -7.02 7.27 -21.27
C TYR A 5 -7.58 8.70 -21.17
N HIS A 6 -6.72 9.72 -21.23
CA HIS A 6 -7.15 11.12 -21.19
C HIS A 6 -8.14 11.45 -22.31
N TRP A 7 -7.86 10.97 -23.53
CA TRP A 7 -8.78 11.13 -24.66
C TRP A 7 -10.13 10.48 -24.37
N ALA A 8 -10.14 9.23 -23.89
CA ALA A 8 -11.38 8.52 -23.58
C ALA A 8 -12.20 9.23 -22.48
N MET A 9 -11.53 9.70 -21.39
CA MET A 9 -12.20 10.45 -20.31
C MET A 9 -12.80 11.76 -20.82
N SER A 10 -12.10 12.48 -21.71
CA SER A 10 -12.63 13.71 -22.31
C SER A 10 -13.89 13.48 -23.15
N ARG A 11 -14.00 12.29 -23.78
CA ARG A 11 -15.17 11.93 -24.62
C ARG A 11 -16.45 11.71 -23.80
N ILE A 12 -16.33 11.41 -22.52
CA ILE A 12 -17.47 11.28 -21.60
C ILE A 12 -17.63 12.50 -20.70
N ASN A 13 -17.01 13.62 -21.08
CA ASN A 13 -17.06 14.91 -20.37
C ASN A 13 -16.54 14.87 -18.93
N ASN A 14 -15.63 13.98 -18.58
CA ASN A 14 -14.94 14.04 -17.31
C ASN A 14 -14.01 15.25 -17.25
N LEU A 15 -14.10 16.00 -16.18
CA LEU A 15 -13.12 17.04 -15.87
C LEU A 15 -11.76 16.39 -15.52
N PRO A 16 -10.64 16.97 -15.97
CA PRO A 16 -9.33 16.47 -15.58
C PRO A 16 -9.14 16.62 -14.06
N PRO A 17 -8.38 15.72 -13.41
CA PRO A 17 -8.03 15.88 -12.01
C PRO A 17 -7.15 17.11 -11.80
N SER A 18 -7.15 17.69 -10.59
CA SER A 18 -6.29 18.82 -10.24
C SER A 18 -4.80 18.45 -10.29
N ILE A 19 -4.47 17.21 -9.92
CA ILE A 19 -3.14 16.61 -10.02
C ILE A 19 -3.27 15.15 -10.44
N GLU A 20 -2.25 14.64 -11.10
CA GLU A 20 -2.17 13.26 -11.56
C GLU A 20 -0.76 12.71 -11.25
N PRO A 21 -0.48 12.40 -9.97
CA PRO A 21 0.84 11.95 -9.55
C PRO A 21 1.14 10.56 -10.10
N THR A 22 2.40 10.31 -10.46
CA THR A 22 2.87 9.00 -10.92
C THR A 22 3.63 8.30 -9.81
N ALA A 23 3.42 6.99 -9.64
CA ALA A 23 4.15 6.18 -8.66
C ALA A 23 5.67 6.25 -8.88
N THR A 24 6.11 6.20 -10.12
CA THR A 24 7.54 6.28 -10.49
C THR A 24 8.17 7.64 -10.20
N GLY A 25 7.38 8.70 -10.14
CA GLY A 25 7.83 10.03 -9.73
C GLY A 25 7.93 10.23 -8.22
N HIS A 26 7.52 9.23 -7.42
CA HIS A 26 7.39 9.34 -5.96
C HIS A 26 8.13 8.23 -5.19
N ILE A 27 9.17 7.65 -5.80
CA ILE A 27 9.97 6.58 -5.17
C ILE A 27 10.61 7.05 -3.86
N VAL A 28 11.05 8.29 -3.78
CA VAL A 28 11.67 8.86 -2.57
C VAL A 28 10.66 8.89 -1.42
N GLU A 29 9.44 9.37 -1.66
CA GLU A 29 8.38 9.44 -0.66
C GLU A 29 7.95 8.06 -0.18
N GLN A 30 7.90 7.09 -1.09
CA GLN A 30 7.60 5.70 -0.75
C GLN A 30 8.69 5.10 0.15
N ILE A 31 9.97 5.30 -0.19
CA ILE A 31 11.10 4.85 0.65
C ILE A 31 11.05 5.50 2.03
N GLU A 32 10.82 6.81 2.12
CA GLU A 32 10.73 7.51 3.40
C GLU A 32 9.56 7.02 4.26
N MET A 33 8.41 6.73 3.65
CA MET A 33 7.28 6.15 4.35
C MET A 33 7.59 4.74 4.87
N ILE A 34 8.25 3.90 4.07
CA ILE A 34 8.68 2.56 4.49
C ILE A 34 9.68 2.64 5.66
N LYS A 35 10.66 3.54 5.60
CA LYS A 35 11.62 3.77 6.71
C LYS A 35 10.88 4.09 8.00
N LYS A 36 9.85 4.93 7.93
CA LYS A 36 9.05 5.27 9.10
C LYS A 36 8.30 4.06 9.64
N ILE A 37 7.66 3.26 8.80
CA ILE A 37 6.97 2.03 9.20
C ILE A 37 7.94 1.04 9.87
N ILE A 38 9.18 0.92 9.37
CA ILE A 38 10.23 0.10 9.99
C ILE A 38 10.63 0.68 11.36
N ALA A 39 10.89 1.97 11.45
CA ALA A 39 11.30 2.63 12.68
C ALA A 39 10.24 2.50 13.78
N ASP A 40 8.96 2.54 13.42
CA ASP A 40 7.83 2.34 14.32
C ASP A 40 7.59 0.84 14.65
N GLY A 41 8.39 -0.07 14.07
CA GLY A 41 8.41 -1.50 14.36
C GLY A 41 7.32 -2.33 13.66
N TYR A 42 6.63 -1.78 12.66
CA TYR A 42 5.55 -2.46 11.92
C TYR A 42 5.99 -3.06 10.58
N ALA A 43 7.28 -3.02 10.27
CA ALA A 43 7.82 -3.71 9.11
C ALA A 43 9.18 -4.35 9.44
N TYR A 44 9.59 -5.29 8.61
CA TYR A 44 10.86 -6.00 8.74
C TYR A 44 11.47 -6.29 7.36
N GLU A 45 12.79 -6.41 7.35
CA GLU A 45 13.55 -6.77 6.16
C GLU A 45 13.71 -8.29 6.06
N ALA A 46 13.64 -8.80 4.83
CA ALA A 46 13.95 -10.18 4.47
C ALA A 46 14.49 -10.23 3.03
N ASN A 47 15.72 -10.73 2.86
CA ASN A 47 16.36 -10.96 1.57
C ASN A 47 16.34 -9.76 0.61
N GLY A 48 16.52 -8.53 1.12
CA GLY A 48 16.46 -7.30 0.32
C GLY A 48 15.04 -6.80 0.01
N SER A 49 14.02 -7.48 0.52
CA SER A 49 12.63 -7.05 0.52
C SER A 49 12.23 -6.51 1.88
N VAL A 50 11.13 -5.74 1.94
CA VAL A 50 10.55 -5.24 3.19
C VAL A 50 9.08 -5.62 3.24
N TYR A 51 8.65 -6.21 4.35
CA TYR A 51 7.28 -6.66 4.56
C TYR A 51 6.64 -5.94 5.75
N PHE A 52 5.37 -5.59 5.61
CA PHE A 52 4.54 -5.07 6.69
C PHE A 52 4.11 -6.22 7.61
N ASN A 53 4.23 -6.01 8.93
CA ASN A 53 3.88 -7.01 9.94
C ASN A 53 2.41 -6.83 10.37
N VAL A 54 1.52 -7.59 9.75
CA VAL A 54 0.07 -7.52 9.99
C VAL A 54 -0.30 -8.02 11.39
N GLU A 55 0.39 -9.01 11.91
CA GLU A 55 0.13 -9.55 13.27
C GLU A 55 0.42 -8.49 14.34
N LYS A 56 1.57 -7.80 14.23
CA LYS A 56 1.89 -6.70 15.15
C LYS A 56 0.89 -5.55 15.05
N TYR A 57 0.52 -5.18 13.84
CA TYR A 57 -0.50 -4.16 13.61
C TYR A 57 -1.80 -4.52 14.32
N ASN A 58 -2.29 -5.75 14.14
CA ASN A 58 -3.50 -6.22 14.80
C ASN A 58 -3.38 -6.24 16.32
N THR A 59 -2.25 -6.67 16.86
CA THR A 59 -2.02 -6.68 18.32
C THR A 59 -2.22 -5.29 18.92
N ASP A 60 -1.76 -4.25 18.25
CA ASP A 60 -1.76 -2.89 18.74
C ASP A 60 -3.07 -2.14 18.41
N PHE A 61 -3.62 -2.32 17.19
CA PHE A 61 -4.72 -1.50 16.68
C PHE A 61 -6.10 -2.14 16.78
N SER A 62 -6.23 -3.47 16.95
CA SER A 62 -7.55 -4.11 17.15
C SER A 62 -8.25 -3.62 18.40
N LYS A 63 -7.49 -3.34 19.45
CA LYS A 63 -8.02 -2.85 20.75
C LYS A 63 -8.66 -1.46 20.65
N VAL A 64 -8.27 -0.69 19.63
CA VAL A 64 -8.81 0.65 19.37
C VAL A 64 -9.77 0.67 18.18
N GLY A 65 -10.27 -0.50 17.79
CA GLY A 65 -11.27 -0.65 16.73
C GLY A 65 -10.75 -0.46 15.31
N LYS A 66 -9.46 -0.66 15.08
CA LYS A 66 -8.81 -0.52 13.78
C LYS A 66 -8.07 -1.80 13.36
N PRO A 67 -8.68 -2.99 13.37
CA PRO A 67 -8.01 -4.20 12.89
C PRO A 67 -7.77 -4.13 11.39
N TYR A 68 -6.78 -4.85 10.91
CA TYR A 68 -6.63 -5.11 9.47
C TYR A 68 -7.82 -5.95 8.98
N GLY A 69 -8.44 -5.53 7.90
CA GLY A 69 -9.69 -6.13 7.42
C GLY A 69 -10.96 -5.40 7.88
N MET A 70 -10.82 -4.26 8.57
CA MET A 70 -11.95 -3.50 9.11
C MET A 70 -12.90 -2.96 8.04
N LEU A 71 -12.37 -2.54 6.90
CA LEU A 71 -13.15 -1.98 5.79
C LEU A 71 -13.93 -3.07 5.05
N SER A 72 -13.29 -4.21 4.81
CA SER A 72 -13.85 -5.35 4.09
C SER A 72 -14.71 -6.27 4.95
N GLY A 73 -14.67 -6.10 6.27
CA GLY A 73 -15.32 -6.99 7.23
C GLY A 73 -14.70 -8.39 7.29
N ARG A 74 -13.49 -8.58 6.74
CA ARG A 74 -12.80 -9.86 6.76
C ARG A 74 -12.09 -10.10 8.06
N ASN A 75 -12.38 -11.24 8.70
CA ASN A 75 -11.62 -11.70 9.85
C ASN A 75 -10.37 -12.46 9.35
N ILE A 76 -9.18 -11.97 9.72
CA ILE A 76 -7.88 -12.54 9.29
C ILE A 76 -7.61 -13.91 9.92
N ASP A 77 -8.25 -14.23 11.04
CA ASP A 77 -8.12 -15.53 11.70
C ASP A 77 -8.77 -16.69 10.91
N GLY A 78 -9.63 -16.37 9.94
CA GLY A 78 -10.25 -17.31 9.00
C GLY A 78 -9.62 -17.19 7.63
N GLN A 79 -8.86 -18.19 7.23
CA GLN A 79 -8.34 -18.51 5.89
C GLN A 79 -8.59 -17.43 4.82
N LEU A 80 -7.54 -16.65 4.52
CA LEU A 80 -7.45 -15.94 3.26
C LEU A 80 -7.22 -16.97 2.15
N ASP A 81 -8.30 -17.50 1.59
CA ASP A 81 -8.27 -18.17 0.30
C ASP A 81 -7.95 -17.12 -0.78
N THR A 82 -6.69 -16.72 -0.83
CA THR A 82 -6.18 -16.00 -2.00
C THR A 82 -5.86 -17.05 -3.05
N THR A 83 -6.69 -17.10 -4.09
CA THR A 83 -6.50 -17.93 -5.28
C THR A 83 -5.27 -17.57 -6.12
N ARG A 84 -4.44 -16.63 -5.68
CA ARG A 84 -3.14 -16.31 -6.28
C ARG A 84 -2.03 -16.97 -5.47
N GLU A 85 -1.28 -17.84 -6.12
CA GLU A 85 0.06 -18.22 -5.66
C GLU A 85 0.90 -16.93 -5.62
N LEU A 86 1.11 -16.41 -4.42
CA LEU A 86 1.94 -15.22 -4.23
C LEU A 86 3.40 -15.71 -4.18
N GLU A 87 4.21 -15.19 -5.09
CA GLU A 87 5.65 -15.40 -5.08
C GLU A 87 6.27 -14.96 -3.73
N ASN A 88 7.34 -15.63 -3.31
CA ASN A 88 8.12 -15.31 -2.11
C ASN A 88 7.37 -15.47 -0.77
N GLN A 89 6.45 -16.41 -0.66
CA GLN A 89 5.77 -16.70 0.62
C GLN A 89 6.75 -17.17 1.71
N ASP A 90 7.85 -17.82 1.32
CA ASP A 90 8.86 -18.35 2.25
C ASP A 90 9.67 -17.26 2.97
N GLU A 91 9.66 -16.02 2.46
CA GLU A 91 10.34 -14.89 3.07
C GLU A 91 9.51 -14.20 4.15
N LYS A 92 8.20 -14.44 4.17
CA LYS A 92 7.29 -13.78 5.10
C LYS A 92 7.24 -14.51 6.44
N ARG A 93 7.17 -13.72 7.53
CA ARG A 93 6.95 -14.25 8.88
C ARG A 93 5.54 -14.77 9.06
N ASN A 94 4.57 -14.11 8.43
CA ASN A 94 3.16 -14.49 8.42
C ASN A 94 2.62 -14.38 7.00
N ARG A 95 1.74 -15.31 6.59
CA ARG A 95 1.11 -15.32 5.25
C ARG A 95 0.33 -14.05 4.92
N ASN A 96 -0.15 -13.36 5.94
CA ASN A 96 -0.92 -12.13 5.80
C ASN A 96 -0.04 -10.88 5.62
N ASP A 97 1.28 -11.00 5.85
CA ASP A 97 2.20 -9.89 5.65
C ASP A 97 2.25 -9.52 4.16
N PHE A 98 2.36 -8.25 3.87
CA PHE A 98 2.40 -7.75 2.50
C PHE A 98 3.66 -6.93 2.22
N ALA A 99 4.10 -6.96 0.96
CA ALA A 99 5.32 -6.29 0.57
C ALA A 99 5.15 -4.76 0.56
N LEU A 100 6.10 -4.07 1.17
CA LEU A 100 6.32 -2.62 1.06
C LEU A 100 7.38 -2.29 0.02
N TRP A 101 8.44 -3.11 -0.04
CA TRP A 101 9.52 -3.08 -1.01
C TRP A 101 9.86 -4.50 -1.44
N LYS A 102 10.07 -4.73 -2.71
CA LYS A 102 10.47 -6.03 -3.27
C LYS A 102 11.86 -5.93 -3.88
N SER A 103 12.74 -6.85 -3.53
CA SER A 103 14.02 -7.03 -4.22
C SER A 103 13.77 -7.33 -5.71
N ALA A 104 14.48 -6.64 -6.60
CA ALA A 104 14.30 -6.80 -8.04
C ALA A 104 15.19 -7.94 -8.56
N PRO A 105 14.62 -8.98 -9.20
CA PRO A 105 15.43 -9.95 -9.92
C PRO A 105 16.10 -9.28 -11.13
N PRO A 106 17.19 -9.86 -11.66
CA PRO A 106 18.01 -9.25 -12.72
C PRO A 106 17.22 -8.83 -13.97
N GLU A 107 16.16 -9.56 -14.28
CA GLU A 107 15.29 -9.33 -15.45
C GLU A 107 14.24 -8.24 -15.22
N HIS A 108 14.03 -7.78 -13.98
CA HIS A 108 13.02 -6.76 -13.68
C HIS A 108 13.47 -5.40 -14.20
N ILE A 109 12.72 -4.81 -15.12
CA ILE A 109 13.11 -3.59 -15.84
C ILE A 109 13.01 -2.35 -14.93
N MET A 110 11.91 -2.23 -14.15
CA MET A 110 11.66 -1.08 -13.29
C MET A 110 12.22 -1.34 -11.90
N ARG A 111 13.35 -0.73 -11.58
CA ARG A 111 14.02 -0.88 -10.28
C ARG A 111 14.75 0.38 -9.89
N TRP A 112 14.86 0.60 -8.60
CA TRP A 112 15.49 1.77 -7.99
C TRP A 112 16.37 1.34 -6.82
N ASN A 113 17.35 2.16 -6.51
CA ASN A 113 18.18 1.98 -5.31
C ASN A 113 17.37 2.33 -4.06
N SER A 114 17.52 1.53 -3.03
CA SER A 114 16.95 1.77 -1.71
C SER A 114 17.95 1.38 -0.60
N PRO A 115 17.69 1.71 0.67
CA PRO A 115 18.50 1.25 1.79
C PRO A 115 18.57 -0.29 1.91
N TRP A 116 17.59 -0.99 1.39
CA TRP A 116 17.45 -2.45 1.46
C TRP A 116 18.03 -3.16 0.24
N GLY A 117 18.48 -2.40 -0.75
CA GLY A 117 19.01 -2.89 -2.03
C GLY A 117 18.22 -2.40 -3.23
N GLU A 118 18.61 -2.87 -4.40
CA GLU A 118 17.94 -2.56 -5.66
C GLU A 118 16.61 -3.31 -5.72
N GLY A 119 15.54 -2.58 -5.99
CA GLY A 119 14.19 -3.12 -5.94
C GLY A 119 13.11 -2.17 -6.44
N PHE A 120 11.88 -2.48 -6.10
CA PHE A 120 10.71 -1.69 -6.46
C PHE A 120 9.66 -1.70 -5.33
N PRO A 121 8.81 -0.67 -5.24
CA PRO A 121 7.80 -0.60 -4.20
C PRO A 121 6.72 -1.68 -4.37
N GLY A 122 6.14 -2.08 -3.25
CA GLY A 122 4.86 -2.79 -3.26
C GLY A 122 3.75 -1.86 -3.76
N TRP A 123 2.72 -2.44 -4.38
CA TRP A 123 1.66 -1.64 -5.01
C TRP A 123 0.93 -0.70 -4.04
N HIS A 124 0.70 -1.11 -2.79
CA HIS A 124 -0.13 -0.36 -1.85
C HIS A 124 0.56 0.90 -1.30
N ILE A 125 1.89 0.88 -1.14
CA ILE A 125 2.65 2.02 -0.60
C ILE A 125 2.66 3.22 -1.57
N GLU A 126 2.48 2.97 -2.85
CA GLU A 126 2.43 4.02 -3.88
C GLU A 126 1.30 5.01 -3.57
N CYS A 127 0.09 4.50 -3.39
CA CYS A 127 -1.09 5.30 -3.09
C CYS A 127 -0.99 5.97 -1.72
N SER A 128 -0.52 5.25 -0.70
CA SER A 128 -0.36 5.79 0.65
C SER A 128 0.63 6.96 0.69
N ALA A 129 1.76 6.85 -0.01
CA ALA A 129 2.76 7.91 -0.05
C ALA A 129 2.26 9.14 -0.84
N MET A 130 1.67 8.92 -2.02
CA MET A 130 1.16 10.01 -2.86
C MET A 130 -0.02 10.74 -2.22
N SER A 131 -1.00 10.02 -1.66
CA SER A 131 -2.14 10.63 -0.98
C SER A 131 -1.69 11.45 0.23
N SER A 132 -0.81 10.91 1.06
CA SER A 132 -0.26 11.64 2.21
C SER A 132 0.48 12.92 1.81
N LYS A 133 1.20 12.90 0.69
CA LYS A 133 1.94 14.06 0.19
C LYS A 133 1.03 15.19 -0.29
N TYR A 134 -0.01 14.86 -1.05
CA TYR A 134 -0.84 15.87 -1.72
C TYR A 134 -2.12 16.22 -1.00
N LEU A 135 -2.70 15.27 -0.26
CA LEU A 135 -3.97 15.44 0.44
C LEU A 135 -3.81 15.55 1.96
N GLY A 136 -2.60 15.26 2.47
CA GLY A 136 -2.32 15.26 3.90
C GLY A 136 -2.60 13.91 4.56
N GLN A 137 -2.57 13.93 5.91
CA GLN A 137 -2.70 12.71 6.72
C GLN A 137 -4.13 12.14 6.75
N GLU A 138 -5.11 12.97 6.46
CA GLU A 138 -6.54 12.63 6.42
C GLU A 138 -7.19 13.45 5.32
N PHE A 139 -7.95 12.79 4.45
CA PHE A 139 -8.71 13.42 3.37
C PHE A 139 -10.14 12.88 3.33
N ASP A 140 -11.00 13.46 2.50
CA ASP A 140 -12.43 13.18 2.59
C ASP A 140 -12.81 11.85 1.92
N ILE A 141 -12.44 11.64 0.66
CA ILE A 141 -12.95 10.53 -0.15
C ILE A 141 -11.80 9.78 -0.81
N HIS A 142 -11.80 8.45 -0.68
CA HIS A 142 -10.95 7.52 -1.42
C HIS A 142 -11.84 6.60 -2.24
N GLY A 143 -11.64 6.59 -3.55
CA GLY A 143 -12.45 5.79 -4.47
C GLY A 143 -11.63 4.69 -5.14
N GLY A 144 -12.29 3.54 -5.37
CA GLY A 144 -11.70 2.43 -6.09
C GLY A 144 -12.73 1.35 -6.42
N GLY A 145 -12.35 0.40 -7.27
CA GLY A 145 -13.23 -0.74 -7.54
C GLY A 145 -13.42 -1.63 -6.31
N MET A 146 -14.54 -2.36 -6.25
CA MET A 146 -14.83 -3.28 -5.15
C MET A 146 -13.75 -4.35 -4.95
N ASP A 147 -13.04 -4.70 -6.00
CA ASP A 147 -11.90 -5.63 -5.99
C ASP A 147 -10.67 -5.06 -5.27
N LEU A 148 -10.58 -3.75 -5.13
CA LEU A 148 -9.51 -3.08 -4.39
C LEU A 148 -9.76 -2.98 -2.89
N GLN A 149 -11.02 -3.16 -2.43
CA GLN A 149 -11.35 -3.08 -1.01
C GLN A 149 -10.46 -4.00 -0.18
N PHE A 150 -10.23 -5.21 -0.68
CA PHE A 150 -9.29 -6.16 -0.09
C PHE A 150 -8.43 -6.82 -1.19
N PRO A 151 -7.08 -6.81 -1.05
CA PRO A 151 -6.30 -6.31 0.10
C PRO A 151 -5.87 -4.84 -0.01
N HIS A 152 -6.04 -4.16 -1.17
CA HIS A 152 -5.37 -2.91 -1.49
C HIS A 152 -5.70 -1.78 -0.48
N HIS A 153 -6.97 -1.43 -0.31
CA HIS A 153 -7.39 -0.37 0.60
C HIS A 153 -7.10 -0.71 2.08
N GLU A 154 -7.19 -1.97 2.47
CA GLU A 154 -6.81 -2.40 3.83
C GLU A 154 -5.33 -2.20 4.11
N CYS A 155 -4.47 -2.47 3.12
CA CYS A 155 -3.04 -2.21 3.22
C CYS A 155 -2.75 -0.71 3.33
N GLU A 156 -3.44 0.14 2.57
CA GLU A 156 -3.31 1.60 2.66
C GLU A 156 -3.74 2.13 4.04
N ILE A 157 -4.86 1.61 4.58
CA ILE A 157 -5.33 1.95 5.93
C ILE A 157 -4.27 1.60 6.96
N ALA A 158 -3.71 0.38 6.90
CA ALA A 158 -2.69 -0.07 7.84
C ALA A 158 -1.42 0.79 7.77
N GLN A 159 -0.90 1.05 6.57
CA GLN A 159 0.28 1.89 6.34
C GLN A 159 0.09 3.30 6.88
N SER A 160 -1.03 3.94 6.52
CA SER A 160 -1.32 5.31 6.92
C SER A 160 -1.61 5.43 8.42
N THR A 161 -2.30 4.43 8.99
CA THR A 161 -2.60 4.42 10.44
C THR A 161 -1.31 4.33 11.27
N VAL A 162 -0.36 3.50 10.87
CA VAL A 162 0.95 3.42 11.52
C VAL A 162 1.70 4.75 11.40
N CYS A 163 1.79 5.31 10.19
CA CYS A 163 2.55 6.53 9.96
C CYS A 163 1.93 7.77 10.60
N ASN A 164 0.62 7.88 10.61
CA ASN A 164 -0.08 9.14 10.92
C ASN A 164 -0.99 9.03 12.15
N HIS A 165 -1.14 7.83 12.75
CA HIS A 165 -2.08 7.52 13.83
C HIS A 165 -3.55 7.79 13.46
N LYS A 166 -3.85 7.90 12.16
CA LYS A 166 -5.17 8.17 11.60
C LYS A 166 -5.43 7.28 10.40
N THR A 167 -6.69 6.93 10.18
CA THR A 167 -7.14 6.38 8.90
C THR A 167 -7.04 7.47 7.83
N PRO A 168 -6.58 7.13 6.61
CA PRO A 168 -6.28 8.16 5.61
C PRO A 168 -7.52 8.83 5.02
N ALA A 169 -8.65 8.13 4.93
CA ALA A 169 -9.87 8.65 4.32
C ALA A 169 -11.07 8.50 5.24
N ARG A 170 -12.00 9.46 5.15
CA ARG A 170 -13.26 9.44 5.89
C ARG A 170 -14.31 8.55 5.22
N TYR A 171 -14.34 8.59 3.88
CA TYR A 171 -15.29 7.82 3.07
C TYR A 171 -14.54 6.99 2.03
N TRP A 172 -14.93 5.73 1.92
CA TRP A 172 -14.42 4.76 0.95
C TRP A 172 -15.54 4.41 -0.02
N LEU A 173 -15.28 4.56 -1.33
CA LEU A 173 -16.25 4.36 -2.41
C LEU A 173 -15.73 3.34 -3.42
#